data_2ef6aefb0e9618bb68cf6846d14289b3
#
_entry.id   2ef6aefb0e9618bb68cf6846d14289b3
#
_cell.length_a   1.000
_cell.length_b   1.000
_cell.length_c   1.000
_cell.angle_alpha   90.00
_cell.angle_beta   90.00
_cell.angle_gamma   90.00
#
_symmetry.space_group_name_H-M   'P 1'
#
loop_
_entity.id
_entity.type
_entity.pdbx_description
1 polymer ?
#
loop_
_entity_poly.entity_id
_entity_poly.type
_entity_poly.pdbx_seq_one_letter_code
_entity_poly.pdbx_strand_id
1 'polypeptide(L)'
;MSAEARPAPTTFYREIARNRRRSWFLVAIVIVVLGVLGGAIGYATGLGWGGVVLAVVIASVMAVGSYYAGDQLVMATSGAREIDLAKPPEQYHQLLNVVEEMRLAGGLPRPRVWVIDDSAPNAFATGRDPEHASVAVTTGLLQKLDREELQGVIGHELSHVGNLDIRFTLLVGVLVGSIALLADWFLRFTFWGGGRRSGNDSDRGGGGAMALIFVLALVLAVVAPIIGRLVQAAVSRSRESLADSTAVEFTRNPVGLARALRKISDGPEVLEVANRATQHLYIVNPIKSFEERAKSLWDTHPPIGERIRALEAIAGRMAFTQGPG
;
A
#
# COMPACT_ATOMS: atom_id res chain seq x y z
N MET A 1 34.41 -3.35 16.23
CA MET A 1 33.08 -2.71 16.32
C MET A 1 33.06 -1.61 15.29
N SER A 2 32.53 -1.91 14.09
CA SER A 2 32.38 -0.91 12.99
C SER A 2 31.22 -0.04 13.34
N ALA A 3 31.45 1.27 13.48
CA ALA A 3 30.39 2.25 13.61
C ALA A 3 29.59 2.27 12.29
N GLU A 4 28.38 1.73 12.29
CA GLU A 4 27.45 1.91 11.20
C GLU A 4 27.19 3.42 11.04
N ALA A 5 27.66 3.98 9.93
CA ALA A 5 27.47 5.37 9.59
C ALA A 5 25.97 5.64 9.54
N ARG A 6 25.46 6.51 10.44
CA ARG A 6 24.07 6.98 10.39
C ARG A 6 23.82 7.56 9.02
N PRO A 7 22.78 7.13 8.30
CA PRO A 7 22.43 7.70 7.00
C PRO A 7 22.21 9.21 7.18
N ALA A 8 22.79 9.99 6.26
CA ALA A 8 22.62 11.44 6.27
C ALA A 8 21.12 11.81 6.20
N PRO A 9 20.66 12.84 6.93
CA PRO A 9 19.26 13.25 6.93
C PRO A 9 18.81 13.52 5.49
N THR A 10 17.82 12.74 5.03
CA THR A 10 17.24 12.92 3.71
C THR A 10 16.34 14.14 3.75
N THR A 11 16.58 15.11 2.88
CA THR A 11 15.68 16.25 2.75
C THR A 11 14.38 15.80 2.08
N PHE A 12 13.23 16.37 2.49
CA PHE A 12 11.91 16.16 1.92
C PHE A 12 11.92 16.10 0.37
N TYR A 13 12.57 17.06 -0.29
CA TYR A 13 12.71 17.10 -1.76
C TYR A 13 13.43 15.88 -2.37
N ARG A 14 14.40 15.32 -1.65
CA ARG A 14 15.10 14.11 -2.12
C ARG A 14 14.20 12.89 -2.07
N GLU A 15 13.36 12.77 -1.06
CA GLU A 15 12.40 11.67 -0.97
C GLU A 15 11.34 11.76 -2.08
N ILE A 16 10.76 12.93 -2.31
CA ILE A 16 9.81 13.17 -3.42
C ILE A 16 10.43 12.78 -4.75
N ALA A 17 11.65 13.27 -5.05
CA ALA A 17 12.34 12.95 -6.31
C ALA A 17 12.65 11.44 -6.44
N ARG A 18 13.02 10.79 -5.33
CA ARG A 18 13.29 9.35 -5.26
C ARG A 18 12.01 8.55 -5.51
N ASN A 19 10.92 8.90 -4.86
CA ASN A 19 9.64 8.22 -5.01
C ASN A 19 9.09 8.39 -6.42
N ARG A 20 9.18 9.58 -7.01
CA ARG A 20 8.80 9.84 -8.40
C ARG A 20 9.59 8.96 -9.38
N ARG A 21 10.92 8.88 -9.23
CA ARG A 21 11.77 8.05 -10.09
C ARG A 21 11.46 6.55 -9.91
N ARG A 22 11.26 6.09 -8.68
CA ARG A 22 10.88 4.70 -8.38
C ARG A 22 9.52 4.33 -8.97
N SER A 23 8.54 5.23 -8.91
CA SER A 23 7.23 5.01 -9.51
C SER A 23 7.33 4.79 -11.02
N TRP A 24 8.07 5.62 -11.75
CA TRP A 24 8.28 5.44 -13.19
C TRP A 24 9.05 4.16 -13.53
N PHE A 25 10.06 3.83 -12.73
CA PHE A 25 10.79 2.57 -12.88
C PHE A 25 9.89 1.36 -12.67
N LEU A 26 8.99 1.44 -11.69
CA LEU A 26 8.00 0.40 -11.44
C LEU A 26 7.05 0.21 -12.63
N VAL A 27 6.52 1.29 -13.19
CA VAL A 27 5.66 1.24 -14.39
C VAL A 27 6.41 0.56 -15.55
N ALA A 28 7.68 0.90 -15.78
CA ALA A 28 8.50 0.26 -16.82
C ALA A 28 8.66 -1.25 -16.56
N ILE A 29 8.93 -1.67 -15.33
CA ILE A 29 9.02 -3.09 -14.96
C ILE A 29 7.69 -3.81 -15.23
N VAL A 30 6.56 -3.21 -14.87
CA VAL A 30 5.22 -3.80 -15.13
C VAL A 30 5.04 -4.06 -16.63
N ILE A 31 5.32 -3.07 -17.46
CA ILE A 31 5.17 -3.18 -18.91
C ILE A 31 6.07 -4.31 -19.46
N VAL A 32 7.33 -4.38 -19.01
CA VAL A 32 8.27 -5.43 -19.45
C VAL A 32 7.79 -6.82 -19.02
N VAL A 33 7.40 -6.98 -17.75
CA VAL A 33 6.94 -8.27 -17.20
C VAL A 33 5.70 -8.76 -17.94
N LEU A 34 4.72 -7.89 -18.12
CA LEU A 34 3.49 -8.24 -18.84
C LEU A 34 3.75 -8.47 -20.33
N GLY A 35 4.69 -7.75 -20.93
CA GLY A 35 5.13 -8.00 -22.30
C GLY A 35 5.79 -9.37 -22.48
N VAL A 36 6.68 -9.77 -21.56
CA VAL A 36 7.31 -11.09 -21.56
C VAL A 36 6.27 -12.19 -21.36
N LEU A 37 5.34 -12.00 -20.42
CA LEU A 37 4.27 -12.96 -20.15
C LEU A 37 3.35 -13.11 -21.37
N GLY A 38 2.94 -11.99 -21.98
CA GLY A 38 2.12 -11.99 -23.18
C GLY A 38 2.84 -12.58 -24.39
N GLY A 39 4.15 -12.35 -24.52
CA GLY A 39 4.97 -12.99 -25.53
C GLY A 39 5.03 -14.50 -25.39
N ALA A 40 5.21 -15.00 -24.16
CA ALA A 40 5.21 -16.42 -23.87
C ALA A 40 3.85 -17.07 -24.18
N ILE A 41 2.74 -16.43 -23.77
CA ILE A 41 1.38 -16.88 -24.10
C ILE A 41 1.13 -16.82 -25.60
N GLY A 42 1.52 -15.71 -26.26
CA GLY A 42 1.37 -15.54 -27.70
C GLY A 42 2.12 -16.60 -28.52
N TYR A 43 3.33 -16.94 -28.11
CA TYR A 43 4.08 -18.03 -28.72
C TYR A 43 3.39 -19.38 -28.53
N ALA A 44 2.96 -19.70 -27.31
CA ALA A 44 2.31 -20.96 -26.98
C ALA A 44 0.92 -21.12 -27.65
N THR A 45 0.22 -20.02 -27.93
CA THR A 45 -1.12 -20.02 -28.58
C THR A 45 -1.05 -19.85 -30.10
N GLY A 46 0.14 -19.71 -30.68
CA GLY A 46 0.32 -19.47 -32.13
C GLY A 46 0.08 -18.02 -32.58
N LEU A 47 -0.20 -17.08 -31.65
CA LEU A 47 -0.34 -15.66 -31.93
C LEU A 47 1.00 -14.94 -32.25
N GLY A 48 2.13 -15.58 -31.95
CA GLY A 48 3.48 -15.04 -32.19
C GLY A 48 3.64 -13.63 -31.63
N TRP A 49 4.17 -12.70 -32.44
CA TRP A 49 4.37 -11.30 -32.05
C TRP A 49 3.07 -10.54 -31.73
N GLY A 50 1.93 -10.98 -32.26
CA GLY A 50 0.61 -10.42 -31.93
C GLY A 50 0.27 -10.57 -30.44
N GLY A 51 0.71 -11.65 -29.82
CA GLY A 51 0.55 -11.85 -28.36
C GLY A 51 1.34 -10.85 -27.54
N VAL A 52 2.57 -10.52 -27.96
CA VAL A 52 3.40 -9.49 -27.29
C VAL A 52 2.71 -8.13 -27.37
N VAL A 53 2.30 -7.72 -28.59
CA VAL A 53 1.64 -6.42 -28.82
C VAL A 53 0.39 -6.31 -27.99
N LEU A 54 -0.48 -7.33 -28.01
CA LEU A 54 -1.72 -7.35 -27.22
C LEU A 54 -1.42 -7.23 -25.73
N ALA A 55 -0.45 -7.95 -25.21
CA ALA A 55 -0.08 -7.90 -23.80
C ALA A 55 0.47 -6.53 -23.39
N VAL A 56 1.31 -5.91 -24.21
CA VAL A 56 1.83 -4.56 -23.94
C VAL A 56 0.71 -3.53 -23.97
N VAL A 57 -0.25 -3.63 -24.89
CA VAL A 57 -1.42 -2.75 -24.94
C VAL A 57 -2.26 -2.92 -23.67
N ILE A 58 -2.61 -4.15 -23.31
CA ILE A 58 -3.36 -4.44 -22.07
C ILE A 58 -2.61 -3.92 -20.85
N ALA A 59 -1.30 -4.17 -20.75
CA ALA A 59 -0.47 -3.69 -19.65
C ALA A 59 -0.48 -2.17 -19.54
N SER A 60 -0.37 -1.49 -20.68
CA SER A 60 -0.38 -0.02 -20.72
C SER A 60 -1.73 0.54 -20.30
N VAL A 61 -2.84 -0.03 -20.81
CA VAL A 61 -4.20 0.36 -20.41
C VAL A 61 -4.42 0.10 -18.92
N MET A 62 -3.99 -1.04 -18.40
CA MET A 62 -4.08 -1.34 -16.97
C MET A 62 -3.25 -0.38 -16.12
N ALA A 63 -2.00 -0.07 -16.52
CA ALA A 63 -1.14 0.86 -15.80
C ALA A 63 -1.73 2.27 -15.76
N VAL A 64 -2.25 2.76 -16.89
CA VAL A 64 -2.94 4.06 -16.99
C VAL A 64 -4.22 4.05 -16.18
N GLY A 65 -5.07 3.04 -16.35
CA GLY A 65 -6.32 2.89 -15.59
C GLY A 65 -6.08 2.87 -14.08
N SER A 66 -5.08 2.13 -13.66
CA SER A 66 -4.68 2.05 -12.25
C SER A 66 -4.11 3.34 -11.70
N TYR A 67 -3.38 4.09 -12.51
CA TYR A 67 -2.87 5.41 -12.11
C TYR A 67 -4.02 6.40 -11.85
N TYR A 68 -5.07 6.37 -12.68
CA TYR A 68 -6.18 7.33 -12.59
C TYR A 68 -7.35 6.87 -11.70
N ALA A 69 -7.60 5.58 -11.60
CA ALA A 69 -8.73 5.02 -10.86
C ALA A 69 -8.33 4.10 -9.69
N GLY A 70 -7.03 3.94 -9.44
CA GLY A 70 -6.54 2.98 -8.45
C GLY A 70 -6.93 3.31 -7.01
N ASP A 71 -7.01 4.60 -6.67
CA ASP A 71 -7.49 5.05 -5.36
C ASP A 71 -8.97 4.68 -5.15
N GLN A 72 -9.82 4.87 -6.16
CA GLN A 72 -11.23 4.47 -6.10
C GLN A 72 -11.38 2.95 -6.00
N LEU A 73 -10.55 2.20 -6.73
CA LEU A 73 -10.56 0.75 -6.67
C LEU A 73 -10.15 0.25 -5.26
N VAL A 74 -9.11 0.84 -4.67
CA VAL A 74 -8.69 0.54 -3.30
C VAL A 74 -9.83 0.82 -2.32
N MET A 75 -10.48 1.99 -2.41
CA MET A 75 -11.60 2.35 -1.54
C MET A 75 -12.79 1.41 -1.72
N ALA A 76 -13.16 1.08 -2.95
CA ALA A 76 -14.26 0.16 -3.24
C ALA A 76 -13.98 -1.26 -2.72
N THR A 77 -12.75 -1.76 -2.89
CA THR A 77 -12.37 -3.11 -2.41
C THR A 77 -12.20 -3.18 -0.89
N SER A 78 -12.00 -2.04 -0.24
CA SER A 78 -11.94 -1.92 1.22
C SER A 78 -13.30 -1.65 1.87
N GLY A 79 -14.38 -1.62 1.11
CA GLY A 79 -15.72 -1.30 1.62
C GLY A 79 -15.86 0.11 2.18
N ALA A 80 -14.96 1.02 1.79
CA ALA A 80 -14.95 2.38 2.28
C ALA A 80 -16.12 3.20 1.70
N ARG A 81 -16.69 4.09 2.53
CA ARG A 81 -17.73 5.04 2.14
C ARG A 81 -17.19 6.45 2.26
N GLU A 82 -17.33 7.24 1.20
CA GLU A 82 -16.91 8.64 1.22
C GLU A 82 -17.85 9.47 2.10
N ILE A 83 -17.28 10.36 2.92
CA ILE A 83 -18.07 11.29 3.73
C ILE A 83 -18.50 12.47 2.85
N ASP A 84 -19.81 12.69 2.73
CA ASP A 84 -20.35 13.87 2.07
C ASP A 84 -20.01 15.13 2.89
N LEU A 85 -19.13 15.95 2.37
CA LEU A 85 -18.68 17.18 3.04
C LEU A 85 -19.74 18.29 3.04
N ALA A 86 -20.78 18.18 2.20
CA ALA A 86 -21.89 19.15 2.19
C ALA A 86 -22.87 18.91 3.35
N LYS A 87 -22.99 17.64 3.79
CA LYS A 87 -23.85 17.24 4.92
C LYS A 87 -23.15 16.15 5.74
N PRO A 88 -22.06 16.47 6.43
CA PRO A 88 -21.30 15.48 7.18
C PRO A 88 -22.12 14.99 8.37
N PRO A 89 -22.19 13.66 8.61
CA PRO A 89 -22.76 13.13 9.81
C PRO A 89 -22.02 13.62 11.06
N GLU A 90 -22.75 13.95 12.12
CA GLU A 90 -22.22 14.55 13.36
C GLU A 90 -21.07 13.73 13.96
N GLN A 91 -21.20 12.42 13.92
CA GLN A 91 -20.20 11.47 14.44
C GLN A 91 -18.83 11.58 13.75
N TYR A 92 -18.74 12.17 12.56
CA TYR A 92 -17.48 12.33 11.82
C TYR A 92 -16.91 13.77 11.86
N HIS A 93 -17.56 14.70 12.57
CA HIS A 93 -17.08 16.09 12.66
C HIS A 93 -15.68 16.17 13.27
N GLN A 94 -15.38 15.36 14.30
CA GLN A 94 -14.04 15.32 14.89
C GLN A 94 -12.98 14.87 13.87
N LEU A 95 -13.27 13.81 13.10
CA LEU A 95 -12.38 13.33 12.05
C LEU A 95 -12.11 14.42 11.01
N LEU A 96 -13.18 15.05 10.49
CA LEU A 96 -13.07 16.08 9.46
C LEU A 96 -12.27 17.30 9.95
N ASN A 97 -12.46 17.72 11.20
CA ASN A 97 -11.71 18.80 11.82
C ASN A 97 -10.22 18.44 11.96
N VAL A 98 -9.93 17.22 12.41
CA VAL A 98 -8.54 16.73 12.54
C VAL A 98 -7.84 16.64 11.16
N VAL A 99 -8.53 16.13 10.13
CA VAL A 99 -7.97 16.09 8.76
C VAL A 99 -7.71 17.52 8.26
N GLU A 100 -8.63 18.46 8.51
CA GLU A 100 -8.48 19.86 8.10
C GLU A 100 -7.28 20.52 8.81
N GLU A 101 -7.12 20.30 10.12
CA GLU A 101 -5.99 20.82 10.90
C GLU A 101 -4.66 20.27 10.37
N MET A 102 -4.56 18.97 10.17
CA MET A 102 -3.30 18.34 9.76
C MET A 102 -2.93 18.69 8.30
N ARG A 103 -3.91 18.79 7.38
CA ARG A 103 -3.60 19.26 6.03
C ARG A 103 -3.11 20.71 5.99
N LEU A 104 -3.70 21.58 6.82
CA LEU A 104 -3.25 22.98 6.95
C LEU A 104 -1.85 23.04 7.53
N ALA A 105 -1.56 22.27 8.58
CA ALA A 105 -0.24 22.19 9.17
C ALA A 105 0.82 21.69 8.16
N GLY A 106 0.44 20.75 7.29
CA GLY A 106 1.32 20.22 6.24
C GLY A 106 1.34 21.01 4.93
N GLY A 107 0.53 22.06 4.78
CA GLY A 107 0.40 22.82 3.53
C GLY A 107 -0.14 21.96 2.37
N LEU A 108 -0.99 20.97 2.66
CA LEU A 108 -1.48 19.99 1.69
C LEU A 108 -2.88 20.38 1.16
N PRO A 109 -3.22 19.98 -0.08
CA PRO A 109 -4.59 20.03 -0.57
C PRO A 109 -5.52 19.20 0.31
N ARG A 110 -6.81 19.46 0.24
CA ARG A 110 -7.81 18.72 1.02
C ARG A 110 -7.99 17.31 0.43
N PRO A 111 -7.70 16.24 1.19
CA PRO A 111 -7.96 14.88 0.72
C PRO A 111 -9.44 14.56 0.77
N ARG A 112 -9.88 13.56 0.01
CA ARG A 112 -11.18 12.91 0.23
C ARG A 112 -11.11 12.07 1.49
N VAL A 113 -12.17 12.09 2.31
CA VAL A 113 -12.22 11.39 3.59
C VAL A 113 -13.24 10.26 3.50
N TRP A 114 -12.80 9.07 3.88
CA TRP A 114 -13.57 7.84 3.78
C TRP A 114 -13.63 7.13 5.13
N VAL A 115 -14.73 6.42 5.38
CA VAL A 115 -14.89 5.58 6.57
C VAL A 115 -15.15 4.14 6.15
N ILE A 116 -14.50 3.22 6.84
CA ILE A 116 -14.67 1.78 6.71
C ILE A 116 -15.41 1.30 7.97
N ASP A 117 -16.51 0.60 7.78
CA ASP A 117 -17.28 0.03 8.89
C ASP A 117 -16.63 -1.29 9.32
N ASP A 118 -15.63 -1.17 10.20
CA ASP A 118 -14.85 -2.29 10.74
C ASP A 118 -14.40 -1.95 12.16
N SER A 119 -14.48 -2.92 13.07
CA SER A 119 -14.12 -2.76 14.49
C SER A 119 -12.62 -2.70 14.72
N ALA A 120 -11.81 -3.29 13.84
CA ALA A 120 -10.36 -3.25 13.95
C ALA A 120 -9.81 -1.84 13.71
N PRO A 121 -9.04 -1.27 14.66
CA PRO A 121 -8.55 0.10 14.54
C PRO A 121 -7.46 0.21 13.47
N ASN A 122 -7.76 0.92 12.39
CA ASN A 122 -6.80 1.14 11.31
C ASN A 122 -7.08 2.40 10.50
N ALA A 123 -6.06 2.89 9.78
CA ALA A 123 -6.14 3.98 8.83
C ALA A 123 -5.16 3.76 7.68
N PHE A 124 -5.40 4.42 6.56
CA PHE A 124 -4.44 4.52 5.47
C PHE A 124 -4.73 5.70 4.55
N ALA A 125 -3.70 6.16 3.85
CA ALA A 125 -3.81 7.12 2.76
C ALA A 125 -3.47 6.46 1.42
N THR A 126 -4.15 6.86 0.35
CA THR A 126 -3.89 6.43 -1.02
C THR A 126 -4.13 7.57 -2.01
N GLY A 127 -3.65 7.42 -3.22
CA GLY A 127 -3.81 8.42 -4.28
C GLY A 127 -2.62 8.48 -5.21
N ARG A 128 -2.78 9.17 -6.33
CA ARG A 128 -1.71 9.36 -7.32
C ARG A 128 -0.84 10.58 -7.05
N ASP A 129 -1.37 11.58 -6.35
CA ASP A 129 -0.72 12.84 -5.99
C ASP A 129 -1.49 13.50 -4.84
N PRO A 130 -0.96 14.57 -4.21
CA PRO A 130 -1.63 15.25 -3.11
C PRO A 130 -3.01 15.82 -3.47
N GLU A 131 -3.21 16.28 -4.71
CA GLU A 131 -4.48 16.83 -5.20
C GLU A 131 -5.56 15.76 -5.34
N HIS A 132 -5.15 14.50 -5.51
CA HIS A 132 -6.03 13.34 -5.66
C HIS A 132 -5.78 12.32 -4.55
N ALA A 133 -5.56 12.81 -3.33
CA ALA A 133 -5.38 11.96 -2.17
C ALA A 133 -6.71 11.60 -1.51
N SER A 134 -6.76 10.42 -0.95
CA SER A 134 -7.85 9.89 -0.15
C SER A 134 -7.29 9.34 1.16
N VAL A 135 -7.97 9.63 2.27
CA VAL A 135 -7.66 9.08 3.61
C VAL A 135 -8.85 8.26 4.06
N ALA A 136 -8.61 7.02 4.46
CA ALA A 136 -9.63 6.13 5.01
C ALA A 136 -9.30 5.79 6.45
N VAL A 137 -10.33 5.76 7.30
CA VAL A 137 -10.25 5.35 8.71
C VAL A 137 -11.34 4.35 9.03
N THR A 138 -11.08 3.42 9.94
CA THR A 138 -12.10 2.48 10.40
C THR A 138 -12.94 3.09 11.53
N THR A 139 -14.18 2.61 11.67
CA THR A 139 -15.04 2.98 12.80
C THR A 139 -14.40 2.60 14.13
N GLY A 140 -13.70 1.44 14.20
CA GLY A 140 -12.95 1.01 15.37
C GLY A 140 -11.82 1.97 15.76
N LEU A 141 -11.13 2.57 14.79
CA LEU A 141 -10.11 3.59 15.07
C LEU A 141 -10.75 4.83 15.74
N LEU A 142 -11.86 5.31 15.19
CA LEU A 142 -12.56 6.50 15.70
C LEU A 142 -13.13 6.29 17.11
N GLN A 143 -13.53 5.07 17.46
CA GLN A 143 -14.02 4.72 18.80
C GLN A 143 -12.89 4.58 19.81
N LYS A 144 -11.70 4.14 19.37
CA LYS A 144 -10.57 3.80 20.24
C LYS A 144 -9.66 4.97 20.57
N LEU A 145 -9.50 5.90 19.62
CA LEU A 145 -8.57 7.02 19.75
C LEU A 145 -9.23 8.30 20.23
N ASP A 146 -8.55 9.01 21.11
CA ASP A 146 -8.89 10.38 21.43
C ASP A 146 -8.44 11.35 20.30
N ARG A 147 -8.79 12.64 20.45
CA ARG A 147 -8.49 13.66 19.43
C ARG A 147 -7.00 13.79 19.15
N GLU A 148 -6.15 13.81 20.19
CA GLU A 148 -4.70 13.99 20.03
C GLU A 148 -4.04 12.78 19.36
N GLU A 149 -4.52 11.59 19.72
CA GLU A 149 -4.09 10.34 19.12
C GLU A 149 -4.50 10.26 17.64
N LEU A 150 -5.73 10.69 17.34
CA LEU A 150 -6.23 10.77 15.97
C LEU A 150 -5.45 11.80 15.14
N GLN A 151 -5.08 12.96 15.71
CA GLN A 151 -4.18 13.93 15.06
C GLN A 151 -2.84 13.30 14.71
N GLY A 152 -2.26 12.50 15.61
CA GLY A 152 -1.02 11.78 15.36
C GLY A 152 -1.12 10.84 14.17
N VAL A 153 -2.17 10.02 14.12
CA VAL A 153 -2.41 9.06 13.03
C VAL A 153 -2.69 9.77 11.70
N ILE A 154 -3.59 10.74 11.68
CA ILE A 154 -3.91 11.50 10.45
C ILE A 154 -2.69 12.31 9.97
N GLY A 155 -1.91 12.89 10.87
CA GLY A 155 -0.65 13.56 10.53
C GLY A 155 0.35 12.60 9.87
N HIS A 156 0.44 11.37 10.37
CA HIS A 156 1.27 10.32 9.78
C HIS A 156 0.79 9.95 8.36
N GLU A 157 -0.50 9.71 8.17
CA GLU A 157 -1.08 9.40 6.86
C GLU A 157 -0.89 10.55 5.85
N LEU A 158 -1.12 11.79 6.28
CA LEU A 158 -0.94 12.96 5.42
C LEU A 158 0.54 13.22 5.10
N SER A 159 1.48 12.76 5.92
CA SER A 159 2.90 12.83 5.57
C SER A 159 3.23 11.95 4.36
N HIS A 160 2.62 10.76 4.24
CA HIS A 160 2.76 9.90 3.07
C HIS A 160 2.18 10.54 1.81
N VAL A 161 1.11 11.33 1.95
CA VAL A 161 0.56 12.15 0.85
C VAL A 161 1.59 13.16 0.38
N GLY A 162 2.14 13.96 1.29
CA GLY A 162 3.12 15.00 0.97
C GLY A 162 4.41 14.45 0.36
N ASN A 163 4.87 13.29 0.81
CA ASN A 163 6.08 12.62 0.33
C ASN A 163 5.90 11.84 -0.99
N LEU A 164 4.69 11.79 -1.55
CA LEU A 164 4.32 10.94 -2.70
C LEU A 164 4.53 9.44 -2.44
N ASP A 165 4.57 9.01 -1.19
CA ASP A 165 4.63 7.58 -0.84
C ASP A 165 3.37 6.86 -1.33
N ILE A 166 2.21 7.53 -1.23
CA ILE A 166 0.92 7.01 -1.66
C ILE A 166 0.93 6.55 -3.13
N ARG A 167 1.55 7.34 -4.02
CA ARG A 167 1.69 6.99 -5.45
C ARG A 167 2.46 5.70 -5.65
N PHE A 168 3.60 5.59 -4.98
CA PHE A 168 4.45 4.41 -5.12
C PHE A 168 3.75 3.16 -4.56
N THR A 169 3.11 3.28 -3.40
CA THR A 169 2.39 2.20 -2.75
C THR A 169 1.18 1.76 -3.57
N LEU A 170 0.43 2.70 -4.14
CA LEU A 170 -0.67 2.44 -5.07
C LEU A 170 -0.22 1.61 -6.29
N LEU A 171 0.86 2.04 -6.95
CA LEU A 171 1.40 1.34 -8.11
C LEU A 171 1.90 -0.06 -7.77
N VAL A 172 2.53 -0.25 -6.60
CA VAL A 172 2.93 -1.58 -6.12
C VAL A 172 1.70 -2.47 -5.90
N GLY A 173 0.66 -1.95 -5.25
CA GLY A 173 -0.59 -2.69 -5.00
C GLY A 173 -1.26 -3.15 -6.30
N VAL A 174 -1.34 -2.25 -7.27
CA VAL A 174 -1.89 -2.56 -8.59
C VAL A 174 -1.07 -3.64 -9.30
N LEU A 175 0.26 -3.54 -9.26
CA LEU A 175 1.14 -4.55 -9.86
C LEU A 175 0.90 -5.93 -9.24
N VAL A 176 0.91 -6.00 -7.92
CA VAL A 176 0.66 -7.26 -7.18
C VAL A 176 -0.73 -7.81 -7.51
N GLY A 177 -1.75 -6.95 -7.49
CA GLY A 177 -3.12 -7.32 -7.82
C GLY A 177 -3.27 -7.82 -9.26
N SER A 178 -2.66 -7.13 -10.23
CA SER A 178 -2.69 -7.52 -11.64
C SER A 178 -2.06 -8.90 -11.89
N ILE A 179 -0.94 -9.18 -11.25
CA ILE A 179 -0.27 -10.48 -11.39
C ILE A 179 -1.09 -11.59 -10.74
N ALA A 180 -1.68 -11.33 -9.56
CA ALA A 180 -2.56 -12.28 -8.89
C ALA A 180 -3.80 -12.62 -9.75
N LEU A 181 -4.43 -11.60 -10.36
CA LEU A 181 -5.57 -11.77 -11.25
C LEU A 181 -5.19 -12.55 -12.52
N LEU A 182 -4.05 -12.25 -13.13
CA LEU A 182 -3.56 -12.98 -14.30
C LEU A 182 -3.27 -14.44 -13.98
N ALA A 183 -2.65 -14.71 -12.83
CA ALA A 183 -2.39 -16.08 -12.37
C ALA A 183 -3.69 -16.85 -12.13
N ASP A 184 -4.67 -16.23 -11.46
CA ASP A 184 -5.98 -16.85 -11.21
C ASP A 184 -6.75 -17.11 -12.53
N TRP A 185 -6.79 -16.12 -13.43
CA TRP A 185 -7.41 -16.28 -14.75
C TRP A 185 -6.76 -17.40 -15.54
N PHE A 186 -5.42 -17.47 -15.54
CA PHE A 186 -4.68 -18.51 -16.25
C PHE A 186 -4.95 -19.90 -15.66
N LEU A 187 -4.96 -20.05 -14.32
CA LEU A 187 -5.28 -21.32 -13.67
C LEU A 187 -6.71 -21.76 -14.04
N ARG A 188 -7.68 -20.86 -13.96
CA ARG A 188 -9.06 -21.16 -14.35
C ARG A 188 -9.17 -21.56 -15.82
N PHE A 189 -8.51 -20.84 -16.72
CA PHE A 189 -8.50 -21.15 -18.14
C PHE A 189 -7.89 -22.53 -18.42
N THR A 190 -6.77 -22.86 -17.74
CA THR A 190 -6.08 -24.15 -17.90
C THR A 190 -6.91 -25.30 -17.35
N PHE A 191 -7.53 -25.15 -16.18
CA PHE A 191 -8.30 -26.24 -15.55
C PHE A 191 -9.73 -26.37 -16.08
N TRP A 192 -10.38 -25.29 -16.51
CA TRP A 192 -11.78 -25.30 -16.95
C TRP A 192 -11.92 -25.23 -18.49
N GLY A 193 -10.97 -24.63 -19.20
CA GLY A 193 -10.96 -24.52 -20.67
C GLY A 193 -10.47 -25.79 -21.37
N GLY A 194 -9.66 -26.61 -20.72
CA GLY A 194 -9.11 -27.85 -21.26
C GLY A 194 -10.08 -29.04 -21.34
N GLY A 195 -11.27 -28.93 -20.72
CA GLY A 195 -12.24 -30.04 -20.59
C GLY A 195 -13.21 -30.24 -21.77
N ARG A 196 -13.15 -29.46 -22.83
CA ARG A 196 -14.14 -29.51 -23.94
C ARG A 196 -13.60 -29.85 -25.32
N ARG A 197 -12.48 -30.53 -25.42
CA ARG A 197 -12.07 -31.25 -26.66
C ARG A 197 -12.07 -32.74 -26.43
N SER A 198 -13.27 -33.32 -26.29
CA SER A 198 -13.53 -34.71 -26.56
C SER A 198 -13.64 -34.90 -28.09
N GLY A 199 -12.57 -35.33 -28.70
CA GLY A 199 -12.49 -35.69 -30.12
C GLY A 199 -11.15 -36.34 -30.34
N ASN A 200 -11.13 -37.64 -30.25
CA ASN A 200 -10.29 -38.72 -30.80
C ASN A 200 -9.04 -38.27 -31.61
N ASP A 201 -8.06 -37.62 -30.96
CA ASP A 201 -6.68 -37.51 -31.44
C ASP A 201 -5.73 -37.54 -30.24
N SER A 202 -5.29 -38.73 -29.92
CA SER A 202 -4.59 -39.11 -28.69
C SER A 202 -3.10 -38.79 -28.67
N ASP A 203 -2.56 -37.85 -29.50
CA ASP A 203 -1.10 -37.70 -29.56
C ASP A 203 -0.53 -36.27 -29.63
N ARG A 204 -1.33 -35.19 -29.58
CA ARG A 204 -0.77 -33.81 -29.70
C ARG A 204 -1.32 -32.74 -28.72
N GLY A 205 -2.25 -33.07 -27.84
CA GLY A 205 -2.94 -32.06 -27.01
C GLY A 205 -2.33 -31.80 -25.62
N GLY A 206 -1.59 -32.74 -25.05
CA GLY A 206 -1.05 -32.62 -23.69
C GLY A 206 0.22 -31.77 -23.56
N GLY A 207 1.05 -31.75 -24.60
CA GLY A 207 2.34 -31.05 -24.56
C GLY A 207 2.23 -29.53 -24.53
N GLY A 208 1.26 -28.96 -25.24
CA GLY A 208 1.06 -27.50 -25.28
C GLY A 208 0.58 -26.90 -23.96
N ALA A 209 -0.36 -27.54 -23.28
CA ALA A 209 -0.85 -27.09 -21.97
C ALA A 209 0.25 -27.20 -20.90
N MET A 210 1.02 -28.29 -20.90
CA MET A 210 2.16 -28.46 -19.99
C MET A 210 3.28 -27.48 -20.27
N ALA A 211 3.61 -27.17 -21.52
CA ALA A 211 4.58 -26.14 -21.89
C ALA A 211 4.12 -24.76 -21.42
N LEU A 212 2.84 -24.45 -21.54
CA LEU A 212 2.27 -23.18 -21.08
C LEU A 212 2.32 -23.04 -19.55
N ILE A 213 1.99 -24.11 -18.81
CA ILE A 213 2.11 -24.15 -17.33
C ILE A 213 3.57 -23.98 -16.92
N PHE A 214 4.51 -24.63 -17.61
CA PHE A 214 5.94 -24.52 -17.32
C PHE A 214 6.46 -23.10 -17.56
N VAL A 215 6.08 -22.47 -18.67
CA VAL A 215 6.45 -21.08 -18.98
C VAL A 215 5.89 -20.12 -17.94
N LEU A 216 4.63 -20.26 -17.54
CA LEU A 216 4.03 -19.45 -16.49
C LEU A 216 4.76 -19.64 -15.14
N ALA A 217 5.03 -20.90 -14.77
CA ALA A 217 5.76 -21.19 -13.53
C ALA A 217 7.16 -20.54 -13.55
N LEU A 218 7.87 -20.60 -14.68
CA LEU A 218 9.16 -19.97 -14.86
C LEU A 218 9.08 -18.43 -14.74
N VAL A 219 8.10 -17.81 -15.41
CA VAL A 219 7.87 -16.36 -15.32
C VAL A 219 7.53 -15.96 -13.88
N LEU A 220 6.62 -16.68 -13.22
CA LEU A 220 6.27 -16.39 -11.82
C LEU A 220 7.47 -16.60 -10.88
N ALA A 221 8.32 -17.60 -11.10
CA ALA A 221 9.53 -17.81 -10.32
C ALA A 221 10.53 -16.64 -10.42
N VAL A 222 10.60 -15.96 -11.57
CA VAL A 222 11.43 -14.76 -11.76
C VAL A 222 10.75 -13.51 -11.22
N VAL A 223 9.45 -13.39 -11.43
CA VAL A 223 8.68 -12.18 -11.10
C VAL A 223 8.38 -12.08 -9.59
N ALA A 224 8.09 -13.20 -8.92
CA ALA A 224 7.75 -13.20 -7.50
C ALA A 224 8.84 -12.58 -6.60
N PRO A 225 10.15 -12.90 -6.75
CA PRO A 225 11.20 -12.23 -5.96
C PRO A 225 11.32 -10.72 -6.27
N ILE A 226 11.07 -10.31 -7.51
CA ILE A 226 11.08 -8.89 -7.89
C ILE A 226 9.94 -8.16 -7.19
N ILE A 227 8.74 -8.72 -7.21
CA ILE A 227 7.58 -8.18 -6.48
C ILE A 227 7.87 -8.10 -4.99
N GLY A 228 8.41 -9.16 -4.39
CA GLY A 228 8.78 -9.17 -2.97
C GLY A 228 9.71 -8.01 -2.61
N ARG A 229 10.74 -7.75 -3.43
CA ARG A 229 11.65 -6.61 -3.23
C ARG A 229 10.96 -5.25 -3.45
N LEU A 230 10.04 -5.16 -4.38
CA LEU A 230 9.26 -3.92 -4.63
C LEU A 230 8.32 -3.63 -3.48
N VAL A 231 7.62 -4.64 -2.95
CA VAL A 231 6.76 -4.51 -1.76
C VAL A 231 7.62 -4.10 -0.55
N GLN A 232 8.76 -4.73 -0.30
CA GLN A 232 9.69 -4.33 0.75
C GLN A 232 10.22 -2.89 0.55
N ALA A 233 10.45 -2.48 -0.71
CA ALA A 233 10.86 -1.11 -1.01
C ALA A 233 9.72 -0.11 -0.87
N ALA A 234 8.46 -0.53 -1.06
CA ALA A 234 7.28 0.29 -0.82
C ALA A 234 7.14 0.63 0.68
N VAL A 235 7.57 -0.28 1.53
CA VAL A 235 7.49 -0.15 2.99
C VAL A 235 8.89 -0.05 3.58
N SER A 236 9.54 1.07 3.36
CA SER A 236 10.89 1.33 3.87
C SER A 236 10.85 1.90 5.29
N ARG A 237 11.63 1.32 6.21
CA ARG A 237 11.81 1.83 7.59
C ARG A 237 12.14 3.33 7.63
N SER A 238 12.93 3.82 6.68
CA SER A 238 13.27 5.25 6.61
C SER A 238 12.06 6.14 6.27
N ARG A 239 11.08 5.64 5.49
CA ARG A 239 9.85 6.37 5.17
C ARG A 239 8.92 6.45 6.36
N GLU A 240 8.75 5.35 7.09
CA GLU A 240 7.96 5.33 8.32
C GLU A 240 8.54 6.27 9.38
N SER A 241 9.87 6.25 9.57
CA SER A 241 10.52 7.18 10.49
C SER A 241 10.39 8.64 10.05
N LEU A 242 10.40 8.91 8.74
CA LEU A 242 10.15 10.23 8.21
C LEU A 242 8.69 10.64 8.43
N ALA A 243 7.74 9.73 8.18
CA ALA A 243 6.32 9.98 8.40
C ALA A 243 6.00 10.25 9.87
N ASP A 244 6.58 9.48 10.79
CA ASP A 244 6.45 9.71 12.23
C ASP A 244 7.01 11.09 12.62
N SER A 245 8.19 11.44 12.10
CA SER A 245 8.81 12.74 12.38
C SER A 245 7.99 13.91 11.82
N THR A 246 7.44 13.74 10.62
CA THR A 246 6.58 14.75 9.97
C THR A 246 5.24 14.89 10.71
N ALA A 247 4.66 13.78 11.17
CA ALA A 247 3.46 13.81 12.02
C ALA A 247 3.71 14.61 13.31
N VAL A 248 4.88 14.41 13.92
CA VAL A 248 5.29 15.22 15.09
C VAL A 248 5.48 16.70 14.72
N GLU A 249 5.98 17.00 13.52
CA GLU A 249 6.11 18.39 13.04
C GLU A 249 4.74 19.04 12.89
N PHE A 250 3.74 18.33 12.34
CA PHE A 250 2.37 18.84 12.16
C PHE A 250 1.64 19.01 13.50
N THR A 251 1.75 18.04 14.39
CA THR A 251 0.99 18.02 15.66
C THR A 251 1.70 18.72 16.81
N ARG A 252 3.02 18.85 16.75
CA ARG A 252 3.89 19.23 17.89
C ARG A 252 3.71 18.32 19.11
N ASN A 253 3.10 17.13 18.92
CA ASN A 253 2.76 16.19 19.97
C ASN A 253 3.20 14.75 19.65
N PRO A 254 4.48 14.39 19.91
CA PRO A 254 4.96 13.01 19.68
C PRO A 254 4.28 11.98 20.57
N VAL A 255 3.79 12.41 21.74
CA VAL A 255 3.13 11.50 22.71
C VAL A 255 1.78 11.02 22.19
N GLY A 256 1.03 11.88 21.48
CA GLY A 256 -0.25 11.54 20.87
C GLY A 256 -0.10 10.35 19.90
N LEU A 257 0.85 10.44 18.96
CA LEU A 257 1.11 9.32 18.03
C LEU A 257 1.63 8.07 18.75
N ALA A 258 2.51 8.21 19.74
CA ALA A 258 3.01 7.07 20.50
C ALA A 258 1.88 6.33 21.24
N ARG A 259 0.93 7.06 21.85
CA ARG A 259 -0.26 6.50 22.51
C ARG A 259 -1.18 5.82 21.52
N ALA A 260 -1.43 6.46 20.35
CA ALA A 260 -2.21 5.87 19.27
C ALA A 260 -1.65 4.51 18.83
N LEU A 261 -0.34 4.46 18.54
CA LEU A 261 0.31 3.23 18.12
C LEU A 261 0.20 2.11 19.17
N ARG A 262 0.33 2.43 20.47
CA ARG A 262 0.10 1.45 21.53
C ARG A 262 -1.33 0.92 21.50
N LYS A 263 -2.32 1.80 21.50
CA LYS A 263 -3.74 1.40 21.46
C LYS A 263 -4.07 0.54 20.24
N ILE A 264 -3.54 0.89 19.06
CA ILE A 264 -3.77 0.14 17.83
C ILE A 264 -3.11 -1.24 17.91
N SER A 265 -1.90 -1.34 18.51
CA SER A 265 -1.15 -2.60 18.60
C SER A 265 -1.72 -3.57 19.63
N ASP A 266 -2.35 -3.08 20.69
CA ASP A 266 -2.84 -3.91 21.81
C ASP A 266 -4.17 -4.61 21.49
N GLY A 267 -4.79 -4.31 20.34
CA GLY A 267 -6.04 -4.95 19.89
C GLY A 267 -5.79 -6.33 19.28
N PRO A 268 -6.56 -7.37 19.67
CA PRO A 268 -6.51 -8.68 19.03
C PRO A 268 -7.21 -8.71 17.65
N GLU A 269 -7.89 -7.64 17.30
CA GLU A 269 -8.79 -7.58 16.14
C GLU A 269 -8.02 -7.59 14.82
N VAL A 270 -8.51 -8.41 13.89
CA VAL A 270 -8.02 -8.52 12.51
C VAL A 270 -9.04 -7.84 11.61
N LEU A 271 -8.60 -7.01 10.69
CA LEU A 271 -9.48 -6.29 9.78
C LEU A 271 -10.17 -7.28 8.83
N GLU A 272 -11.50 -7.34 8.85
CA GLU A 272 -12.27 -8.29 8.06
C GLU A 272 -12.26 -7.97 6.56
N VAL A 273 -12.22 -6.68 6.22
CA VAL A 273 -12.24 -6.19 4.83
C VAL A 273 -10.86 -6.17 4.15
N ALA A 274 -9.78 -6.45 4.89
CA ALA A 274 -8.45 -6.43 4.33
C ALA A 274 -8.21 -7.64 3.42
N ASN A 275 -7.61 -7.39 2.26
CA ASN A 275 -7.15 -8.41 1.34
C ASN A 275 -5.64 -8.29 1.10
N ARG A 276 -5.05 -9.33 0.47
CA ARG A 276 -3.60 -9.37 0.21
C ARG A 276 -3.10 -8.22 -0.67
N ALA A 277 -3.98 -7.63 -1.49
CA ALA A 277 -3.62 -6.52 -2.36
C ALA A 277 -3.59 -5.17 -1.62
N THR A 278 -4.38 -5.00 -0.55
CA THR A 278 -4.49 -3.75 0.21
C THR A 278 -3.74 -3.77 1.54
N GLN A 279 -3.33 -4.95 2.06
CA GLN A 279 -2.70 -5.08 3.38
C GLN A 279 -1.49 -4.15 3.62
N HIS A 280 -0.76 -3.81 2.56
CA HIS A 280 0.44 -2.97 2.63
C HIS A 280 0.15 -1.46 2.73
N LEU A 281 -1.12 -1.06 2.62
CA LEU A 281 -1.58 0.33 2.75
C LEU A 281 -1.86 0.71 4.20
N TYR A 282 -2.20 -0.23 5.05
CA TYR A 282 -2.67 0.02 6.42
C TYR A 282 -1.52 0.31 7.39
N ILE A 283 -1.75 1.18 8.36
CA ILE A 283 -0.77 1.58 9.39
C ILE A 283 -0.28 0.40 10.25
N VAL A 284 -1.11 -0.63 10.40
CA VAL A 284 -0.78 -1.91 11.03
C VAL A 284 -1.25 -3.03 10.13
N ASN A 285 -0.45 -4.12 10.02
CA ASN A 285 -0.81 -5.26 9.17
C ASN A 285 -2.17 -5.85 9.58
N PRO A 286 -3.19 -5.76 8.71
CA PRO A 286 -4.56 -6.10 9.09
C PRO A 286 -4.88 -7.60 9.09
N ILE A 287 -4.00 -8.44 8.54
CA ILE A 287 -4.28 -9.88 8.27
C ILE A 287 -3.71 -10.80 9.34
N LYS A 288 -2.80 -10.30 10.20
CA LYS A 288 -2.07 -11.13 11.14
C LYS A 288 -2.48 -10.88 12.58
N SER A 289 -2.62 -11.94 13.37
CA SER A 289 -2.72 -11.88 14.82
C SER A 289 -1.45 -11.27 15.45
N PHE A 290 -1.54 -10.77 16.68
CA PHE A 290 -0.42 -10.12 17.38
C PHE A 290 0.83 -11.00 17.47
N GLU A 291 0.68 -12.31 17.71
CA GLU A 291 1.80 -13.26 17.82
C GLU A 291 2.51 -13.52 16.47
N GLU A 292 1.74 -13.49 15.36
CA GLU A 292 2.28 -13.63 14.02
C GLU A 292 2.97 -12.35 13.53
N ARG A 293 2.50 -11.16 13.96
CA ARG A 293 3.12 -9.86 13.67
C ARG A 293 4.53 -9.77 14.22
N ALA A 294 4.78 -10.31 15.43
CA ALA A 294 6.08 -10.25 16.09
C ALA A 294 7.17 -11.10 15.40
N LYS A 295 6.79 -12.07 14.55
CA LYS A 295 7.71 -13.04 13.93
C LYS A 295 7.85 -12.92 12.41
N SER A 296 7.12 -12.00 11.76
CA SER A 296 7.08 -11.96 10.30
C SER A 296 8.17 -11.08 9.70
N LEU A 297 9.02 -11.70 8.88
CA LEU A 297 9.98 -11.02 7.99
C LEU A 297 9.28 -10.21 6.86
N TRP A 298 7.95 -10.36 6.73
CA TRP A 298 7.11 -9.73 5.71
C TRP A 298 6.24 -8.60 6.26
N ASP A 299 6.48 -8.16 7.51
CA ASP A 299 5.74 -7.03 8.06
C ASP A 299 6.05 -5.77 7.27
N THR A 300 4.97 -5.14 6.84
CA THR A 300 4.99 -3.98 5.97
C THR A 300 5.45 -2.71 6.69
N HIS A 301 5.47 -2.69 8.02
CA HIS A 301 5.94 -1.57 8.84
C HIS A 301 7.03 -2.01 9.80
N PRO A 302 7.94 -1.09 10.24
CA PRO A 302 8.88 -1.36 11.32
C PRO A 302 8.14 -1.82 12.58
N PRO A 303 8.79 -2.61 13.44
CA PRO A 303 8.20 -3.01 14.71
C PRO A 303 7.65 -1.79 15.47
N ILE A 304 6.37 -1.82 15.81
CA ILE A 304 5.67 -0.70 16.47
C ILE A 304 6.40 -0.24 17.72
N GLY A 305 7.00 -1.18 18.48
CA GLY A 305 7.82 -0.86 19.64
C GLY A 305 9.05 0.00 19.33
N GLU A 306 9.65 -0.10 18.15
CA GLU A 306 10.76 0.78 17.73
C GLU A 306 10.25 2.19 17.43
N ARG A 307 9.10 2.31 16.76
CA ARG A 307 8.45 3.59 16.47
C ARG A 307 8.06 4.32 17.76
N ILE A 308 7.41 3.61 18.70
CA ILE A 308 7.03 4.16 20.01
C ILE A 308 8.25 4.70 20.75
N ARG A 309 9.34 3.92 20.87
CA ARG A 309 10.57 4.36 21.55
C ARG A 309 11.19 5.60 20.88
N ALA A 310 11.15 5.67 19.55
CA ALA A 310 11.67 6.83 18.81
C ALA A 310 10.85 8.10 19.10
N LEU A 311 9.51 7.99 19.15
CA LEU A 311 8.60 9.09 19.47
C LEU A 311 8.77 9.56 20.91
N GLU A 312 8.91 8.66 21.86
CA GLU A 312 9.18 8.97 23.27
C GLU A 312 10.53 9.69 23.46
N ALA A 313 11.55 9.25 22.70
CA ALA A 313 12.85 9.94 22.73
C ALA A 313 12.75 11.37 22.14
N ILE A 314 11.87 11.60 21.15
CA ILE A 314 11.57 12.96 20.65
C ILE A 314 10.86 13.77 21.74
N ALA A 315 9.85 13.22 22.40
CA ALA A 315 9.11 13.86 23.47
C ALA A 315 10.03 14.29 24.63
N GLY A 316 10.93 13.41 25.06
CA GLY A 316 11.93 13.73 26.09
C GLY A 316 12.85 14.88 25.70
N ARG A 317 13.30 14.96 24.46
CA ARG A 317 14.11 16.08 23.95
C ARG A 317 13.32 17.38 23.89
N MET A 318 12.06 17.35 23.45
CA MET A 318 11.22 18.53 23.40
C MET A 318 10.93 19.10 24.79
N ALA A 319 10.66 18.24 25.78
CA ALA A 319 10.46 18.66 27.18
C ALA A 319 11.71 19.31 27.76
N PHE A 320 12.91 18.80 27.43
CA PHE A 320 14.19 19.34 27.90
C PHE A 320 14.51 20.72 27.28
N THR A 321 14.11 20.94 26.02
CA THR A 321 14.35 22.22 25.33
C THR A 321 13.37 23.32 25.74
N GLN A 322 12.23 22.96 26.33
CA GLN A 322 11.23 23.92 26.82
C GLN A 322 11.46 24.35 28.27
N GLY A 323 12.52 23.87 28.96
CA GLY A 323 13.00 24.21 30.31
C GLY A 323 11.99 24.82 31.30
N PRO A 324 12.15 24.74 32.61
CA PRO A 324 11.23 25.42 33.51
C PRO A 324 11.37 26.94 33.28
N GLY A 325 10.27 27.54 32.75
CA GLY A 325 10.14 29.00 32.66
C GLY A 325 10.02 29.67 34.04
#